data_9f66388353667da8596b26d47f0f339b
#
_entry.id   9f66388353667da8596b26d47f0f339b
#
_cell.length_a   1.000
_cell.length_b   1.000
_cell.length_c   1.000
_cell.angle_alpha   90.00
_cell.angle_beta   90.00
_cell.angle_gamma   90.00
#
_symmetry.space_group_name_H-M   'P 1'
#
loop_
_entity.id
_entity.type
_entity.pdbx_description
1 polymer ?
#
loop_
_entity_poly.entity_id
_entity_poly.type
_entity_poly.pdbx_seq_one_letter_code
_entity_poly.pdbx_strand_id
1 'polypeptide(L)'
;MNTVGVEAFGGSRDKLPLLAVRDLCKFFPVYNQGVIRRKIGDVKAVNKVSFDLYPHETLGLVGESGCGKSTTVRTILRALEFTGGQAFFNHHADQYVELGTLGNRDLVELRKSMQMIFQDPFASLNPRMTVGQIISEPLQIHKIAKGSELEDRVDEILFEVGLKPEHKTRYPHAFSGGQRQRIGIARALIMNPKLVVADEAVSALDVSVQAQVINLLTDLKHAHGLSYIFVAHDLSVVRHICDRVAVMYAGRIVEIAPTEELFENPQHPYTKLLLASAPIPDPTMRTLPPNPGEVADAGNLPKGCAFAPRCTCRCADCAESVPELQKINENHWAACPFI
;
A
#
# COMPACT_ATOMS: atom_id res chain seq x y z
N MET A 1 -23.57 -2.11 9.81
CA MET A 1 -22.65 -2.54 8.75
C MET A 1 -23.35 -3.53 7.85
N ASN A 2 -23.36 -3.33 6.52
CA ASN A 2 -23.81 -4.37 5.59
C ASN A 2 -22.71 -5.43 5.49
N THR A 3 -23.00 -6.65 5.95
CA THR A 3 -22.05 -7.77 5.91
C THR A 3 -22.43 -8.72 4.78
N VAL A 4 -21.41 -9.22 4.08
CA VAL A 4 -21.53 -10.24 3.03
C VAL A 4 -20.96 -11.55 3.60
N GLY A 5 -21.67 -12.66 3.41
CA GLY A 5 -21.21 -13.97 3.88
C GLY A 5 -20.00 -14.49 3.10
N VAL A 6 -19.29 -15.43 3.69
CA VAL A 6 -18.09 -16.09 3.14
C VAL A 6 -18.34 -16.77 1.78
N GLU A 7 -19.59 -17.19 1.53
CA GLU A 7 -20.01 -17.85 0.30
C GLU A 7 -19.74 -17.04 -0.97
N ALA A 8 -19.65 -15.70 -0.85
CA ALA A 8 -19.36 -14.81 -1.96
C ALA A 8 -17.89 -14.89 -2.45
N PHE A 9 -16.98 -15.52 -1.69
CA PHE A 9 -15.54 -15.55 -1.98
C PHE A 9 -15.01 -16.93 -2.38
N GLY A 10 -15.88 -17.96 -2.47
CA GLY A 10 -15.65 -19.23 -3.20
C GLY A 10 -14.46 -20.08 -2.74
N GLY A 11 -14.03 -19.99 -1.48
CA GLY A 11 -12.87 -20.70 -0.96
C GLY A 11 -13.11 -21.57 0.27
N SER A 12 -12.23 -22.53 0.52
CA SER A 12 -12.08 -23.18 1.84
C SER A 12 -11.76 -22.10 2.89
N ARG A 13 -12.23 -22.25 4.14
CA ARG A 13 -12.00 -21.30 5.24
C ARG A 13 -10.52 -20.91 5.40
N ASP A 14 -9.60 -21.81 5.13
CA ASP A 14 -8.14 -21.60 5.24
C ASP A 14 -7.56 -20.70 4.12
N LYS A 15 -8.36 -20.34 3.10
CA LYS A 15 -7.93 -19.50 1.95
C LYS A 15 -8.75 -18.23 1.78
N LEU A 16 -9.44 -17.78 2.82
CA LEU A 16 -10.24 -16.56 2.76
C LEU A 16 -9.34 -15.32 2.88
N PRO A 17 -9.46 -14.33 1.97
CA PRO A 17 -8.66 -13.12 2.05
C PRO A 17 -9.04 -12.27 3.27
N LEU A 18 -8.08 -11.59 3.87
CA LEU A 18 -8.34 -10.53 4.85
C LEU A 18 -8.97 -9.30 4.19
N LEU A 19 -8.48 -8.98 2.98
CA LEU A 19 -8.99 -7.88 2.17
C LEU A 19 -9.14 -8.37 0.73
N ALA A 20 -10.34 -8.19 0.16
CA ALA A 20 -10.62 -8.47 -1.24
C ALA A 20 -11.00 -7.18 -1.97
N VAL A 21 -10.22 -6.78 -2.97
CA VAL A 21 -10.44 -5.59 -3.79
C VAL A 21 -10.88 -6.01 -5.18
N ARG A 22 -11.97 -5.42 -5.68
CA ARG A 22 -12.58 -5.74 -6.96
C ARG A 22 -12.87 -4.48 -7.78
N ASP A 23 -12.23 -4.35 -8.93
CA ASP A 23 -12.40 -3.25 -9.89
C ASP A 23 -12.38 -1.86 -9.26
N LEU A 24 -11.54 -1.66 -8.22
CA LEU A 24 -11.47 -0.40 -7.49
C LEU A 24 -11.09 0.73 -8.44
N CYS A 25 -11.88 1.81 -8.38
CA CYS A 25 -11.64 3.01 -9.17
C CYS A 25 -11.59 4.25 -8.27
N LYS A 26 -10.62 5.11 -8.55
CA LYS A 26 -10.56 6.47 -8.02
C LYS A 26 -10.19 7.43 -9.13
N PHE A 27 -11.13 8.30 -9.48
CA PHE A 27 -10.96 9.33 -10.51
C PHE A 27 -11.03 10.70 -9.86
N PHE A 28 -10.18 11.61 -10.32
CA PHE A 28 -10.18 13.00 -9.89
C PHE A 28 -10.64 13.88 -11.06
N PRO A 29 -11.73 14.66 -10.89
CA PRO A 29 -12.22 15.51 -11.97
C PRO A 29 -11.24 16.66 -12.25
N VAL A 30 -10.97 16.90 -13.53
CA VAL A 30 -10.20 18.03 -14.01
C VAL A 30 -11.17 19.09 -14.52
N TYR A 31 -10.97 20.33 -14.08
CA TYR A 31 -11.78 21.48 -14.49
C TYR A 31 -10.97 22.47 -15.32
N ASN A 32 -11.62 23.17 -16.24
CA ASN A 32 -11.01 24.27 -16.97
C ASN A 32 -10.66 25.44 -16.03
N GLN A 33 -9.73 26.29 -16.45
CA GLN A 33 -9.33 27.51 -15.73
C GLN A 33 -10.22 28.73 -16.01
N GLY A 34 -11.38 28.56 -16.66
CA GLY A 34 -12.30 29.64 -17.00
C GLY A 34 -13.11 30.15 -15.79
N VAL A 35 -13.78 31.31 -15.98
CA VAL A 35 -14.69 31.92 -14.96
C VAL A 35 -15.81 30.95 -14.57
N ILE A 36 -16.28 30.15 -15.52
CA ILE A 36 -17.25 29.06 -15.26
C ILE A 36 -16.44 27.76 -15.24
N ARG A 37 -16.35 27.13 -14.07
CA ARG A 37 -15.72 25.82 -13.89
C ARG A 37 -16.52 24.74 -14.60
N ARG A 38 -16.00 24.22 -15.71
CA ARG A 38 -16.58 23.06 -16.42
C ARG A 38 -15.63 21.88 -16.31
N LYS A 39 -16.16 20.69 -16.01
CA LYS A 39 -15.40 19.44 -16.03
C LYS A 39 -14.97 19.16 -17.47
N ILE A 40 -13.66 19.01 -17.68
CA ILE A 40 -13.04 18.73 -18.98
C ILE A 40 -12.51 17.29 -19.10
N GLY A 41 -12.38 16.58 -17.99
CA GLY A 41 -11.90 15.19 -17.97
C GLY A 41 -11.76 14.64 -16.56
N ASP A 42 -11.20 13.45 -16.46
CA ASP A 42 -10.85 12.79 -15.21
C ASP A 42 -9.42 12.24 -15.26
N VAL A 43 -8.66 12.48 -14.21
CA VAL A 43 -7.40 11.74 -13.95
C VAL A 43 -7.77 10.41 -13.31
N LYS A 44 -7.51 9.30 -14.00
CA LYS A 44 -7.82 7.93 -13.56
C LYS A 44 -6.69 7.38 -12.70
N ALA A 45 -6.53 7.91 -11.49
CA ALA A 45 -5.43 7.55 -10.60
C ALA A 45 -5.47 6.08 -10.14
N VAL A 46 -6.66 5.51 -10.00
CA VAL A 46 -6.90 4.07 -9.75
C VAL A 46 -7.99 3.63 -10.73
N ASN A 47 -7.70 2.62 -11.54
CA ASN A 47 -8.56 2.24 -12.65
C ASN A 47 -8.70 0.72 -12.74
N LYS A 48 -9.76 0.18 -12.14
CA LYS A 48 -10.08 -1.25 -12.06
C LYS A 48 -8.95 -2.07 -11.43
N VAL A 49 -8.51 -1.66 -10.24
CA VAL A 49 -7.52 -2.42 -9.45
C VAL A 49 -8.23 -3.55 -8.72
N SER A 50 -7.75 -4.78 -8.91
CA SER A 50 -8.28 -5.99 -8.25
C SER A 50 -7.13 -6.83 -7.69
N PHE A 51 -7.23 -7.21 -6.42
CA PHE A 51 -6.32 -8.14 -5.74
C PHE A 51 -6.91 -8.65 -4.44
N ASP A 52 -6.32 -9.71 -3.92
CA ASP A 52 -6.59 -10.26 -2.59
C ASP A 52 -5.35 -10.13 -1.72
N LEU A 53 -5.55 -9.78 -0.44
CA LEU A 53 -4.55 -9.86 0.62
C LEU A 53 -5.00 -10.90 1.62
N TYR A 54 -4.12 -11.84 1.95
CA TYR A 54 -4.42 -12.91 2.90
C TYR A 54 -3.98 -12.55 4.34
N PRO A 55 -4.54 -13.22 5.36
CA PRO A 55 -4.06 -13.07 6.73
C PRO A 55 -2.56 -13.35 6.84
N HIS A 56 -1.85 -12.54 7.61
CA HIS A 56 -0.40 -12.63 7.86
C HIS A 56 0.48 -12.45 6.62
N GLU A 57 -0.07 -11.97 5.51
CA GLU A 57 0.63 -11.69 4.27
C GLU A 57 1.14 -10.25 4.22
N THR A 58 2.31 -10.06 3.59
CA THR A 58 2.80 -8.76 3.13
C THR A 58 2.67 -8.70 1.61
N LEU A 59 1.73 -7.89 1.10
CA LEU A 59 1.59 -7.60 -0.32
C LEU A 59 2.34 -6.31 -0.65
N GLY A 60 3.38 -6.42 -1.48
CA GLY A 60 4.07 -5.26 -2.04
C GLY A 60 3.24 -4.60 -3.16
N LEU A 61 3.11 -3.28 -3.13
CA LEU A 61 2.53 -2.51 -4.21
C LEU A 61 3.62 -1.60 -4.80
N VAL A 62 4.13 -1.93 -5.98
CA VAL A 62 5.29 -1.29 -6.59
C VAL A 62 4.97 -0.65 -7.93
N GLY A 63 5.82 0.26 -8.39
CA GLY A 63 5.71 0.96 -9.66
C GLY A 63 6.31 2.35 -9.59
N GLU A 64 6.41 3.03 -10.73
CA GLU A 64 6.96 4.39 -10.83
C GLU A 64 6.16 5.41 -10.01
N SER A 65 6.79 6.55 -9.67
CA SER A 65 6.09 7.65 -9.00
C SER A 65 4.89 8.12 -9.82
N GLY A 66 3.75 8.41 -9.16
CA GLY A 66 2.52 8.84 -9.82
C GLY A 66 1.68 7.73 -10.46
N CYS A 67 2.08 6.45 -10.43
CA CYS A 67 1.28 5.36 -11.01
C CYS A 67 0.00 5.00 -10.23
N GLY A 68 -0.26 5.61 -9.05
CA GLY A 68 -1.50 5.46 -8.30
C GLY A 68 -1.42 4.66 -7.01
N LYS A 69 -0.25 4.19 -6.57
CA LYS A 69 -0.04 3.34 -5.37
C LYS A 69 -0.66 3.94 -4.10
N SER A 70 -0.17 5.12 -3.70
CA SER A 70 -0.67 5.81 -2.49
C SER A 70 -2.16 6.17 -2.60
N THR A 71 -2.64 6.49 -3.81
CA THR A 71 -4.07 6.72 -4.05
C THR A 71 -4.88 5.44 -3.82
N THR A 72 -4.39 4.29 -4.29
CA THR A 72 -5.04 2.98 -4.11
C THR A 72 -5.22 2.67 -2.63
N VAL A 73 -4.15 2.72 -1.85
CA VAL A 73 -4.21 2.38 -0.42
C VAL A 73 -5.02 3.37 0.39
N ARG A 74 -4.94 4.68 0.10
CA ARG A 74 -5.78 5.70 0.73
C ARG A 74 -7.26 5.55 0.39
N THR A 75 -7.58 5.07 -0.81
CA THR A 75 -8.96 4.75 -1.20
C THR A 75 -9.45 3.54 -0.43
N ILE A 76 -8.68 2.45 -0.32
CA ILE A 76 -9.00 1.26 0.48
C ILE A 76 -9.27 1.65 1.94
N LEU A 77 -8.41 2.47 2.55
CA LEU A 77 -8.58 2.96 3.93
C LEU A 77 -9.72 3.98 4.10
N ARG A 78 -10.47 4.27 3.02
CA ARG A 78 -11.55 5.29 3.04
C ARG A 78 -11.09 6.66 3.52
N ALA A 79 -9.81 6.98 3.30
CA ALA A 79 -9.31 8.36 3.35
C ALA A 79 -9.70 9.15 2.08
N LEU A 80 -9.92 8.43 0.98
CA LEU A 80 -10.50 8.91 -0.28
C LEU A 80 -11.76 8.09 -0.59
N GLU A 81 -12.81 8.74 -1.06
CA GLU A 81 -14.02 8.04 -1.49
C GLU A 81 -13.79 7.25 -2.77
N PHE A 82 -14.46 6.11 -2.90
CA PHE A 82 -14.46 5.31 -4.12
C PHE A 82 -15.19 6.09 -5.23
N THR A 83 -14.68 5.98 -6.46
CA THR A 83 -15.43 6.41 -7.65
C THR A 83 -16.21 5.22 -8.25
N GLY A 84 -15.70 4.00 -8.02
CA GLY A 84 -16.35 2.76 -8.44
C GLY A 84 -15.59 1.55 -7.92
N GLY A 85 -16.12 0.36 -8.18
CA GLY A 85 -15.58 -0.90 -7.67
C GLY A 85 -15.98 -1.16 -6.22
N GLN A 86 -15.42 -2.22 -5.64
CA GLN A 86 -15.74 -2.70 -4.31
C GLN A 86 -14.47 -3.13 -3.57
N ALA A 87 -14.49 -3.02 -2.25
CA ALA A 87 -13.46 -3.62 -1.40
C ALA A 87 -14.13 -4.20 -0.15
N PHE A 88 -13.76 -5.42 0.20
CA PHE A 88 -14.35 -6.18 1.30
C PHE A 88 -13.26 -6.50 2.31
N PHE A 89 -13.50 -6.19 3.58
CA PHE A 89 -12.57 -6.44 4.66
C PHE A 89 -13.16 -7.44 5.66
N ASN A 90 -12.41 -8.46 6.02
CA ASN A 90 -12.79 -9.45 7.03
C ASN A 90 -12.61 -8.85 8.44
N HIS A 91 -13.64 -8.19 8.93
CA HIS A 91 -13.59 -7.50 10.22
C HIS A 91 -13.77 -8.46 11.40
N HIS A 92 -14.73 -9.37 11.32
CA HIS A 92 -14.96 -10.43 12.30
C HIS A 92 -15.02 -11.77 11.57
N ALA A 93 -14.60 -12.85 12.25
CA ALA A 93 -14.57 -14.19 11.69
C ALA A 93 -15.78 -14.46 10.80
N ASP A 94 -15.52 -14.77 9.52
CA ASP A 94 -16.50 -15.11 8.49
C ASP A 94 -17.48 -13.98 8.07
N GLN A 95 -17.24 -12.71 8.45
CA GLN A 95 -18.06 -11.56 8.05
C GLN A 95 -17.23 -10.49 7.34
N TYR A 96 -17.52 -10.31 6.06
CA TYR A 96 -16.95 -9.25 5.25
C TYR A 96 -17.77 -8.00 5.30
N VAL A 97 -17.10 -6.88 5.45
CA VAL A 97 -17.70 -5.54 5.40
C VAL A 97 -17.28 -4.87 4.10
N GLU A 98 -18.25 -4.39 3.32
CA GLU A 98 -17.98 -3.63 2.10
C GLU A 98 -17.59 -2.20 2.45
N LEU A 99 -16.31 -1.87 2.21
CA LEU A 99 -15.71 -0.59 2.60
C LEU A 99 -16.34 0.61 1.90
N GLY A 100 -16.76 0.45 0.63
CA GLY A 100 -17.30 1.51 -0.21
C GLY A 100 -18.61 2.10 0.31
N THR A 101 -19.44 1.29 0.98
CA THR A 101 -20.79 1.63 1.43
C THR A 101 -20.88 2.10 2.87
N LEU A 102 -19.76 2.05 3.62
CA LEU A 102 -19.76 2.38 5.05
C LEU A 102 -20.02 3.86 5.33
N GLY A 103 -20.90 4.11 6.29
CA GLY A 103 -21.10 5.42 6.88
C GLY A 103 -19.99 5.79 7.88
N ASN A 104 -19.93 7.07 8.26
CA ASN A 104 -18.84 7.59 9.12
C ASN A 104 -18.71 6.86 10.47
N ARG A 105 -19.83 6.44 11.08
CA ARG A 105 -19.80 5.72 12.38
C ARG A 105 -19.14 4.35 12.24
N ASP A 106 -19.50 3.60 11.20
CA ASP A 106 -18.95 2.28 10.92
C ASP A 106 -17.48 2.38 10.53
N LEU A 107 -17.09 3.43 9.78
CA LEU A 107 -15.67 3.71 9.45
C LEU A 107 -14.82 3.97 10.68
N VAL A 108 -15.33 4.66 11.71
CA VAL A 108 -14.61 4.87 12.96
C VAL A 108 -14.29 3.55 13.63
N GLU A 109 -15.23 2.60 13.66
CA GLU A 109 -15.00 1.28 14.25
C GLU A 109 -13.98 0.47 13.43
N LEU A 110 -14.15 0.46 12.11
CA LEU A 110 -13.27 -0.26 11.19
C LEU A 110 -11.81 0.23 11.24
N ARG A 111 -11.61 1.53 11.45
CA ARG A 111 -10.26 2.14 11.56
C ARG A 111 -9.43 1.60 12.72
N LYS A 112 -10.05 0.97 13.73
CA LYS A 112 -9.31 0.23 14.76
C LYS A 112 -8.54 -0.95 14.18
N SER A 113 -9.11 -1.62 13.17
CA SER A 113 -8.55 -2.82 12.54
C SER A 113 -7.66 -2.53 11.34
N MET A 114 -7.68 -1.30 10.80
CA MET A 114 -6.89 -0.90 9.63
C MET A 114 -6.16 0.41 9.94
N GLN A 115 -4.85 0.38 9.93
CA GLN A 115 -4.01 1.52 10.27
C GLN A 115 -3.02 1.85 9.15
N MET A 116 -2.43 3.05 9.20
CA MET A 116 -1.47 3.52 8.18
C MET A 116 -0.21 4.07 8.83
N ILE A 117 0.94 3.65 8.30
CA ILE A 117 2.24 4.25 8.53
C ILE A 117 2.54 5.17 7.35
N PHE A 118 2.79 6.45 7.62
CA PHE A 118 2.95 7.47 6.59
C PHE A 118 4.39 7.57 6.08
N GLN A 119 4.54 8.06 4.86
CA GLN A 119 5.80 8.27 4.15
C GLN A 119 6.74 9.24 4.87
N ASP A 120 6.23 10.38 5.32
CA ASP A 120 7.03 11.43 5.96
C ASP A 120 6.88 11.37 7.49
N PRO A 121 7.91 10.90 8.21
CA PRO A 121 7.88 10.85 9.66
C PRO A 121 7.88 12.24 10.32
N PHE A 122 8.27 13.28 9.59
CA PHE A 122 8.26 14.66 10.10
C PHE A 122 6.86 15.28 10.01
N ALA A 123 6.21 15.17 8.85
CA ALA A 123 4.87 15.72 8.65
C ALA A 123 3.76 14.93 9.35
N SER A 124 4.01 13.64 9.64
CA SER A 124 3.00 12.75 10.22
C SER A 124 2.80 12.90 11.73
N LEU A 125 3.74 13.51 12.43
CA LEU A 125 3.70 13.69 13.88
C LEU A 125 3.40 15.14 14.24
N ASN A 126 2.42 15.39 15.12
CA ASN A 126 2.12 16.73 15.59
C ASN A 126 3.27 17.26 16.47
N PRO A 127 4.02 18.30 16.07
CA PRO A 127 5.19 18.78 16.79
C PRO A 127 4.87 19.43 18.15
N ARG A 128 3.59 19.70 18.44
CA ARG A 128 3.12 20.30 19.69
C ARG A 128 2.72 19.26 20.73
N MET A 129 2.70 17.99 20.37
CA MET A 129 2.36 16.89 21.26
C MET A 129 3.63 16.13 21.68
N THR A 130 3.64 15.60 22.89
CA THR A 130 4.70 14.67 23.32
C THR A 130 4.52 13.31 22.63
N VAL A 131 5.57 12.49 22.62
CA VAL A 131 5.54 11.14 22.04
C VAL A 131 4.45 10.30 22.68
N GLY A 132 4.31 10.35 24.00
CA GLY A 132 3.25 9.62 24.72
C GLY A 132 1.85 10.07 24.30
N GLN A 133 1.63 11.38 24.10
CA GLN A 133 0.36 11.92 23.62
C GLN A 133 0.05 11.44 22.18
N ILE A 134 1.05 11.47 21.28
CA ILE A 134 0.90 11.02 19.89
C ILE A 134 0.52 9.55 19.83
N ILE A 135 1.21 8.69 20.59
CA ILE A 135 0.97 7.24 20.58
C ILE A 135 -0.37 6.91 21.24
N SER A 136 -0.72 7.59 22.33
CA SER A 136 -1.98 7.32 23.06
C SER A 136 -3.22 7.91 22.39
N GLU A 137 -3.09 8.87 21.47
CA GLU A 137 -4.21 9.57 20.81
C GLU A 137 -5.25 8.62 20.20
N PRO A 138 -4.89 7.56 19.44
CA PRO A 138 -5.86 6.61 18.91
C PRO A 138 -6.67 5.90 20.00
N LEU A 139 -6.03 5.47 21.09
CA LEU A 139 -6.73 4.82 22.21
C LEU A 139 -7.72 5.75 22.88
N GLN A 140 -7.38 7.06 23.01
CA GLN A 140 -8.24 8.07 23.60
C GLN A 140 -9.43 8.40 22.71
N ILE A 141 -9.21 8.59 21.38
CA ILE A 141 -10.26 8.86 20.39
C ILE A 141 -11.29 7.72 20.39
N HIS A 142 -10.82 6.48 20.40
CA HIS A 142 -11.68 5.30 20.38
C HIS A 142 -12.17 4.87 21.77
N LYS A 143 -11.78 5.58 22.84
CA LYS A 143 -12.18 5.32 24.24
C LYS A 143 -11.84 3.89 24.71
N ILE A 144 -10.70 3.36 24.29
CA ILE A 144 -10.30 1.98 24.58
C ILE A 144 -9.63 1.85 25.94
N ALA A 145 -8.73 2.79 26.30
CA ALA A 145 -7.99 2.79 27.55
C ALA A 145 -7.92 4.20 28.17
N LYS A 146 -7.74 4.26 29.50
CA LYS A 146 -7.61 5.52 30.26
C LYS A 146 -6.70 5.32 31.48
N GLY A 147 -6.14 6.40 32.03
CA GLY A 147 -5.34 6.40 33.25
C GLY A 147 -4.09 5.51 33.11
N SER A 148 -3.81 4.69 34.12
CA SER A 148 -2.63 3.84 34.17
C SER A 148 -2.59 2.82 33.03
N GLU A 149 -3.74 2.22 32.65
CA GLU A 149 -3.81 1.27 31.53
C GLU A 149 -3.32 1.91 30.21
N LEU A 150 -3.66 3.17 29.97
CA LEU A 150 -3.20 3.91 28.81
C LEU A 150 -1.68 4.09 28.82
N GLU A 151 -1.12 4.43 29.99
CA GLU A 151 0.33 4.61 30.16
C GLU A 151 1.09 3.30 30.00
N ASP A 152 0.59 2.22 30.59
CA ASP A 152 1.20 0.89 30.49
C ASP A 152 1.28 0.44 29.02
N ARG A 153 0.19 0.59 28.25
CA ARG A 153 0.16 0.25 26.81
C ARG A 153 1.13 1.10 25.99
N VAL A 154 1.28 2.38 26.33
CA VAL A 154 2.26 3.27 25.66
C VAL A 154 3.67 2.85 25.98
N ASP A 155 3.97 2.48 27.22
CA ASP A 155 5.31 2.03 27.62
C ASP A 155 5.65 0.67 26.94
N GLU A 156 4.70 -0.24 26.84
CA GLU A 156 4.83 -1.54 26.16
C GLU A 156 5.15 -1.36 24.68
N ILE A 157 4.34 -0.58 23.94
CA ILE A 157 4.57 -0.38 22.50
C ILE A 157 5.86 0.41 22.22
N LEU A 158 6.27 1.34 23.09
CA LEU A 158 7.56 2.02 22.97
C LEU A 158 8.72 1.02 23.07
N PHE A 159 8.64 0.08 24.00
CA PHE A 159 9.64 -0.96 24.14
C PHE A 159 9.69 -1.86 22.90
N GLU A 160 8.53 -2.29 22.37
CA GLU A 160 8.43 -3.13 21.18
C GLU A 160 9.06 -2.48 19.93
N VAL A 161 8.90 -1.16 19.76
CA VAL A 161 9.54 -0.44 18.64
C VAL A 161 11.00 -0.06 18.92
N GLY A 162 11.57 -0.51 20.04
CA GLY A 162 12.97 -0.26 20.42
C GLY A 162 13.23 1.18 20.88
N LEU A 163 12.23 1.82 21.48
CA LEU A 163 12.34 3.10 22.16
C LEU A 163 12.25 2.92 23.67
N LYS A 164 12.84 3.87 24.43
CA LYS A 164 12.76 3.83 25.88
C LYS A 164 11.47 4.45 26.40
N PRO A 165 10.83 3.93 27.49
CA PRO A 165 9.64 4.52 28.10
C PRO A 165 9.81 5.98 28.49
N GLU A 166 11.03 6.40 28.90
CA GLU A 166 11.36 7.78 29.23
C GLU A 166 11.16 8.74 28.05
N HIS A 167 11.14 8.24 26.82
CA HIS A 167 10.93 9.04 25.62
C HIS A 167 9.51 9.60 25.51
N LYS A 168 8.53 9.06 26.25
CA LYS A 168 7.12 9.48 26.18
C LYS A 168 6.88 10.94 26.52
N THR A 169 7.76 11.55 27.33
CA THR A 169 7.66 12.97 27.74
C THR A 169 8.32 13.94 26.77
N ARG A 170 9.10 13.45 25.79
CA ARG A 170 9.81 14.28 24.81
C ARG A 170 8.93 14.61 23.61
N TYR A 171 9.31 15.66 22.89
CA TYR A 171 8.66 16.09 21.66
C TYR A 171 9.33 15.49 20.42
N PRO A 172 8.63 15.34 19.28
CA PRO A 172 9.16 14.73 18.06
C PRO A 172 10.46 15.35 17.55
N HIS A 173 10.66 16.67 17.72
CA HIS A 173 11.87 17.35 17.25
C HIS A 173 13.16 16.90 17.96
N ALA A 174 13.05 16.24 19.12
CA ALA A 174 14.20 15.69 19.84
C ALA A 174 14.70 14.32 19.31
N PHE A 175 14.09 13.81 18.25
CA PHE A 175 14.34 12.47 17.73
C PHE A 175 14.90 12.50 16.31
N SER A 176 15.75 11.51 15.96
CA SER A 176 16.20 11.27 14.58
C SER A 176 15.05 10.82 13.67
N GLY A 177 15.26 10.84 12.34
CA GLY A 177 14.27 10.40 11.37
C GLY A 177 13.80 8.97 11.62
N GLY A 178 14.71 8.03 11.84
CA GLY A 178 14.38 6.64 12.16
C GLY A 178 13.65 6.46 13.49
N GLN A 179 13.98 7.25 14.51
CA GLN A 179 13.25 7.24 15.78
C GLN A 179 11.83 7.80 15.63
N ARG A 180 11.63 8.86 14.82
CA ARG A 180 10.29 9.38 14.49
C ARG A 180 9.47 8.36 13.72
N GLN A 181 10.10 7.62 12.80
CA GLN A 181 9.41 6.54 12.10
C GLN A 181 8.94 5.45 13.06
N ARG A 182 9.78 5.08 14.04
CA ARG A 182 9.39 4.12 15.11
C ARG A 182 8.23 4.65 15.96
N ILE A 183 8.15 5.96 16.23
CA ILE A 183 7.00 6.59 16.90
C ILE A 183 5.75 6.47 16.02
N GLY A 184 5.86 6.71 14.71
CA GLY A 184 4.76 6.54 13.74
C GLY A 184 4.27 5.09 13.68
N ILE A 185 5.19 4.11 13.72
CA ILE A 185 4.87 2.68 13.79
C ILE A 185 4.15 2.37 15.11
N ALA A 186 4.67 2.83 16.26
CA ALA A 186 4.02 2.63 17.56
C ALA A 186 2.59 3.18 17.57
N ARG A 187 2.37 4.39 17.03
CA ARG A 187 1.04 4.99 16.91
C ARG A 187 0.08 4.14 16.07
N ALA A 188 0.56 3.55 14.98
CA ALA A 188 -0.26 2.68 14.14
C ALA A 188 -0.60 1.35 14.84
N LEU A 189 0.34 0.78 15.60
CA LEU A 189 0.18 -0.54 16.20
C LEU A 189 -0.51 -0.55 17.56
N ILE A 190 -0.56 0.57 18.28
CA ILE A 190 -1.17 0.66 19.62
C ILE A 190 -2.64 0.20 19.66
N MET A 191 -3.31 0.21 18.50
CA MET A 191 -4.68 -0.24 18.31
C MET A 191 -4.81 -1.74 18.07
N ASN A 192 -3.68 -2.47 17.96
CA ASN A 192 -3.63 -3.88 17.57
C ASN A 192 -4.42 -4.18 16.29
N PRO A 193 -4.09 -3.52 15.15
CA PRO A 193 -4.81 -3.66 13.90
C PRO A 193 -4.57 -5.03 13.25
N LYS A 194 -5.48 -5.47 12.36
CA LYS A 194 -5.28 -6.64 11.49
C LYS A 194 -4.51 -6.31 10.23
N LEU A 195 -4.70 -5.09 9.72
CA LEU A 195 -4.09 -4.59 8.49
C LEU A 195 -3.33 -3.29 8.76
N VAL A 196 -2.09 -3.25 8.34
CA VAL A 196 -1.28 -2.02 8.34
C VAL A 196 -0.86 -1.70 6.91
N VAL A 197 -1.17 -0.49 6.48
CA VAL A 197 -0.68 0.06 5.21
C VAL A 197 0.59 0.84 5.49
N ALA A 198 1.71 0.42 4.94
CA ALA A 198 2.99 1.14 4.98
C ALA A 198 3.17 1.90 3.65
N ASP A 199 2.80 3.19 3.62
CA ASP A 199 2.89 4.03 2.42
C ASP A 199 4.28 4.68 2.37
N GLU A 200 5.21 4.07 1.63
CA GLU A 200 6.62 4.48 1.49
C GLU A 200 7.33 4.73 2.85
N ALA A 201 7.03 3.90 3.83
CA ALA A 201 7.39 4.09 5.24
C ALA A 201 8.91 4.16 5.53
N VAL A 202 9.77 3.85 4.57
CA VAL A 202 11.24 3.87 4.73
C VAL A 202 11.96 4.76 3.72
N SER A 203 11.25 5.35 2.76
CA SER A 203 11.85 6.09 1.64
C SER A 203 12.65 7.33 2.03
N ALA A 204 12.28 7.97 3.15
CA ALA A 204 12.92 9.18 3.67
C ALA A 204 14.07 8.90 4.65
N LEU A 205 14.49 7.64 4.80
CA LEU A 205 15.49 7.21 5.78
C LEU A 205 16.79 6.79 5.08
N ASP A 206 17.92 6.92 5.79
CA ASP A 206 19.21 6.38 5.36
C ASP A 206 19.17 4.85 5.24
N VAL A 207 19.94 4.26 4.31
CA VAL A 207 19.93 2.82 3.99
C VAL A 207 20.08 1.93 5.23
N SER A 208 20.99 2.28 6.15
CA SER A 208 21.20 1.51 7.38
C SER A 208 20.00 1.57 8.33
N VAL A 209 19.33 2.71 8.39
CA VAL A 209 18.12 2.91 9.20
C VAL A 209 16.91 2.25 8.54
N GLN A 210 16.84 2.23 7.20
CA GLN A 210 15.81 1.49 6.46
C GLN A 210 15.85 0.01 6.82
N ALA A 211 17.02 -0.63 6.78
CA ALA A 211 17.17 -2.05 7.14
C ALA A 211 16.68 -2.35 8.56
N GLN A 212 16.99 -1.46 9.52
CA GLN A 212 16.52 -1.61 10.90
C GLN A 212 15.00 -1.49 11.03
N VAL A 213 14.37 -0.57 10.29
CA VAL A 213 12.91 -0.40 10.31
C VAL A 213 12.20 -1.56 9.61
N ILE A 214 12.77 -2.09 8.52
CA ILE A 214 12.24 -3.25 7.81
C ILE A 214 12.26 -4.49 8.72
N ASN A 215 13.39 -4.76 9.39
CA ASN A 215 13.49 -5.87 10.34
C ASN A 215 12.47 -5.69 11.48
N LEU A 216 12.35 -4.48 12.04
CA LEU A 216 11.33 -4.17 13.04
C LEU A 216 9.91 -4.48 12.56
N LEU A 217 9.54 -4.07 11.33
CA LEU A 217 8.21 -4.35 10.77
C LEU A 217 7.99 -5.85 10.58
N THR A 218 9.01 -6.60 10.20
CA THR A 218 8.96 -8.06 10.07
C THR A 218 8.76 -8.73 11.44
N ASP A 219 9.50 -8.31 12.46
CA ASP A 219 9.38 -8.84 13.83
C ASP A 219 7.97 -8.56 14.39
N LEU A 220 7.47 -7.33 14.23
CA LEU A 220 6.13 -6.93 14.65
C LEU A 220 5.03 -7.67 13.88
N LYS A 221 5.24 -7.98 12.57
CA LYS A 221 4.32 -8.83 11.80
C LYS A 221 4.14 -10.19 12.47
N HIS A 222 5.23 -10.83 12.84
CA HIS A 222 5.20 -12.15 13.48
C HIS A 222 4.65 -12.10 14.91
N ALA A 223 5.04 -11.09 15.69
CA ALA A 223 4.61 -10.96 17.09
C ALA A 223 3.10 -10.70 17.22
N HIS A 224 2.54 -9.85 16.37
CA HIS A 224 1.13 -9.43 16.41
C HIS A 224 0.24 -10.08 15.35
N GLY A 225 0.78 -10.96 14.50
CA GLY A 225 0.01 -11.59 13.44
C GLY A 225 -0.53 -10.61 12.39
N LEU A 226 0.23 -9.56 12.06
CA LEU A 226 -0.19 -8.48 11.18
C LEU A 226 -0.19 -8.91 9.71
N SER A 227 -1.04 -8.26 8.92
CA SER A 227 -0.94 -8.27 7.46
C SER A 227 -0.57 -6.87 6.97
N TYR A 228 0.28 -6.79 5.94
CA TYR A 228 0.74 -5.53 5.40
C TYR A 228 0.33 -5.34 3.94
N ILE A 229 -0.02 -4.09 3.57
CA ILE A 229 0.16 -3.58 2.20
C ILE A 229 1.36 -2.65 2.25
N PHE A 230 2.44 -3.05 1.59
CA PHE A 230 3.70 -2.32 1.61
C PHE A 230 3.90 -1.59 0.28
N VAL A 231 3.71 -0.27 0.29
CA VAL A 231 3.96 0.59 -0.88
C VAL A 231 5.43 0.99 -0.89
N ALA A 232 6.13 0.68 -1.98
CA ALA A 232 7.52 1.07 -2.15
C ALA A 232 7.86 1.36 -3.62
N HIS A 233 8.94 2.10 -3.82
CA HIS A 233 9.59 2.28 -5.12
C HIS A 233 10.95 1.56 -5.17
N ASP A 234 11.51 1.17 -4.03
CA ASP A 234 12.76 0.39 -3.94
C ASP A 234 12.45 -1.10 -3.94
N LEU A 235 12.84 -1.78 -5.01
CA LEU A 235 12.59 -3.20 -5.22
C LEU A 235 13.44 -4.10 -4.31
N SER A 236 14.60 -3.63 -3.86
CA SER A 236 15.44 -4.39 -2.92
C SER A 236 14.76 -4.56 -1.57
N VAL A 237 14.10 -3.50 -1.09
CA VAL A 237 13.27 -3.52 0.12
C VAL A 237 12.08 -4.47 -0.05
N VAL A 238 11.40 -4.38 -1.20
CA VAL A 238 10.24 -5.22 -1.52
C VAL A 238 10.58 -6.69 -1.52
N ARG A 239 11.71 -7.06 -2.14
CA ARG A 239 12.19 -8.46 -2.18
C ARG A 239 12.39 -9.04 -0.78
N HIS A 240 12.78 -8.20 0.18
CA HIS A 240 13.10 -8.64 1.54
C HIS A 240 11.86 -8.81 2.42
N ILE A 241 10.84 -7.96 2.29
CA ILE A 241 9.71 -7.94 3.24
C ILE A 241 8.40 -8.51 2.68
N CYS A 242 8.24 -8.55 1.34
CA CYS A 242 6.97 -8.92 0.72
C CYS A 242 6.90 -10.41 0.38
N ASP A 243 5.75 -11.01 0.64
CA ASP A 243 5.44 -12.39 0.25
C ASP A 243 5.01 -12.45 -1.23
N ARG A 244 4.19 -11.47 -1.65
CA ARG A 244 3.74 -11.26 -3.04
C ARG A 244 3.88 -9.81 -3.43
N VAL A 245 4.00 -9.56 -4.72
CA VAL A 245 4.15 -8.22 -5.28
C VAL A 245 3.12 -7.99 -6.38
N ALA A 246 2.43 -6.85 -6.31
CA ALA A 246 1.57 -6.30 -7.34
C ALA A 246 2.27 -5.10 -7.98
N VAL A 247 2.54 -5.19 -9.27
CA VAL A 247 3.19 -4.13 -10.07
C VAL A 247 2.10 -3.24 -10.66
N MET A 248 2.20 -1.95 -10.40
CA MET A 248 1.20 -0.97 -10.81
C MET A 248 1.77 0.00 -11.85
N TYR A 249 1.03 0.20 -12.95
CA TYR A 249 1.33 1.15 -14.00
C TYR A 249 0.07 1.92 -14.41
N ALA A 250 0.17 3.26 -14.46
CA ALA A 250 -0.91 4.15 -14.90
C ALA A 250 -2.30 3.80 -14.33
N GLY A 251 -2.37 3.59 -13.02
CA GLY A 251 -3.60 3.31 -12.28
C GLY A 251 -4.08 1.86 -12.32
N ARG A 252 -3.35 0.92 -12.95
CA ARG A 252 -3.73 -0.49 -13.07
C ARG A 252 -2.66 -1.42 -12.52
N ILE A 253 -3.05 -2.59 -12.02
CA ILE A 253 -2.12 -3.68 -11.79
C ILE A 253 -1.83 -4.33 -13.15
N VAL A 254 -0.56 -4.45 -13.49
CA VAL A 254 -0.08 -5.05 -14.74
C VAL A 254 0.53 -6.43 -14.53
N GLU A 255 0.98 -6.73 -13.33
CA GLU A 255 1.49 -8.05 -12.95
C GLU A 255 1.34 -8.26 -11.44
N ILE A 256 1.03 -9.49 -11.01
CA ILE A 256 0.99 -9.89 -9.60
C ILE A 256 1.49 -11.32 -9.48
N ALA A 257 2.48 -11.53 -8.61
CA ALA A 257 3.10 -12.84 -8.40
C ALA A 257 3.72 -12.96 -7.00
N PRO A 258 4.09 -14.18 -6.54
CA PRO A 258 5.02 -14.37 -5.43
C PRO A 258 6.32 -13.60 -5.68
N THR A 259 6.92 -13.08 -4.63
CA THR A 259 8.07 -12.16 -4.75
C THR A 259 9.21 -12.78 -5.56
N GLU A 260 9.68 -13.97 -5.20
CA GLU A 260 10.81 -14.60 -5.92
C GLU A 260 10.46 -14.88 -7.39
N GLU A 261 9.25 -15.36 -7.69
CA GLU A 261 8.78 -15.60 -9.07
C GLU A 261 8.77 -14.30 -9.89
N LEU A 262 8.33 -13.18 -9.32
CA LEU A 262 8.32 -11.89 -10.00
C LEU A 262 9.74 -11.41 -10.34
N PHE A 263 10.69 -11.63 -9.44
CA PHE A 263 12.08 -11.20 -9.64
C PHE A 263 12.85 -12.10 -10.60
N GLU A 264 12.60 -13.41 -10.60
CA GLU A 264 13.31 -14.38 -11.43
C GLU A 264 12.67 -14.52 -12.81
N ASN A 265 11.34 -14.46 -12.90
CA ASN A 265 10.58 -14.73 -14.11
C ASN A 265 9.50 -13.67 -14.39
N PRO A 266 9.84 -12.37 -14.47
CA PRO A 266 8.88 -11.30 -14.77
C PRO A 266 8.29 -11.49 -16.17
N GLN A 267 6.96 -11.37 -16.29
CA GLN A 267 6.26 -11.57 -17.55
C GLN A 267 5.99 -10.28 -18.27
N HIS A 268 5.43 -9.28 -17.59
CA HIS A 268 5.08 -8.02 -18.21
C HIS A 268 6.34 -7.18 -18.59
N PRO A 269 6.43 -6.63 -19.81
CA PRO A 269 7.59 -5.84 -20.23
C PRO A 269 7.91 -4.64 -19.34
N TYR A 270 6.90 -4.02 -18.72
CA TYR A 270 7.12 -2.97 -17.73
C TYR A 270 7.81 -3.48 -16.46
N THR A 271 7.44 -4.66 -15.96
CA THR A 271 8.09 -5.29 -14.80
C THR A 271 9.55 -5.57 -15.09
N LYS A 272 9.87 -6.09 -16.29
CA LYS A 272 11.25 -6.29 -16.76
C LYS A 272 12.05 -4.98 -16.77
N LEU A 273 11.44 -3.91 -17.27
CA LEU A 273 12.06 -2.58 -17.28
C LEU A 273 12.28 -2.06 -15.85
N LEU A 274 11.28 -2.20 -14.98
CA LEU A 274 11.34 -1.74 -13.59
C LEU A 274 12.46 -2.46 -12.82
N LEU A 275 12.58 -3.78 -12.97
CA LEU A 275 13.64 -4.60 -12.38
C LEU A 275 15.03 -4.25 -12.93
N ALA A 276 15.14 -4.05 -14.25
CA ALA A 276 16.40 -3.64 -14.89
C ALA A 276 16.86 -2.23 -14.49
N SER A 277 15.95 -1.38 -14.03
CA SER A 277 16.25 -0.02 -13.57
C SER A 277 16.66 0.03 -12.09
N ALA A 278 16.50 -1.09 -11.35
CA ALA A 278 16.92 -1.16 -9.96
C ALA A 278 18.46 -1.05 -9.85
N PRO A 279 18.99 -0.24 -8.92
CA PRO A 279 20.44 -0.12 -8.72
C PRO A 279 21.04 -1.47 -8.33
N ILE A 280 21.98 -1.96 -9.16
CA ILE A 280 22.78 -3.13 -8.82
C ILE A 280 24.01 -2.64 -8.05
N PRO A 281 24.34 -3.20 -6.86
CA PRO A 281 25.49 -2.77 -6.07
C PRO A 281 26.85 -3.02 -6.75
N ASP A 282 26.89 -3.82 -7.82
CA ASP A 282 28.11 -4.16 -8.55
C ASP A 282 28.36 -3.15 -9.69
N PRO A 283 29.39 -2.30 -9.60
CA PRO A 283 29.73 -1.32 -10.63
C PRO A 283 30.20 -1.97 -11.95
N THR A 284 30.56 -3.26 -11.96
CA THR A 284 30.98 -3.99 -13.17
C THR A 284 29.79 -4.47 -14.01
N MET A 285 28.59 -4.57 -13.43
CA MET A 285 27.36 -5.02 -14.08
C MET A 285 26.48 -3.86 -14.57
N ARG A 286 27.01 -2.69 -14.83
CA ARG A 286 26.25 -1.56 -15.39
C ARG A 286 25.76 -1.88 -16.81
N THR A 287 24.59 -2.47 -16.93
CA THR A 287 23.77 -2.34 -18.12
C THR A 287 23.07 -0.99 -18.04
N LEU A 288 23.30 -0.10 -19.02
CA LEU A 288 22.51 1.10 -19.16
C LEU A 288 21.03 0.67 -19.29
N PRO A 289 20.13 1.12 -18.43
CA PRO A 289 18.72 0.78 -18.59
C PRO A 289 18.29 1.29 -19.99
N PRO A 290 17.49 0.52 -20.74
CA PRO A 290 16.93 1.00 -21.98
C PRO A 290 16.20 2.31 -21.71
N ASN A 291 16.32 3.29 -22.59
CA ASN A 291 15.70 4.61 -22.43
C ASN A 291 14.21 4.42 -22.07
N PRO A 292 13.78 4.79 -20.86
CA PRO A 292 12.47 4.40 -20.36
C PRO A 292 11.30 5.14 -21.04
N GLY A 293 11.56 6.13 -21.90
CA GLY A 293 10.53 7.00 -22.47
C GLY A 293 9.79 7.81 -21.40
N GLU A 294 8.79 8.56 -21.80
CA GLU A 294 7.94 9.32 -20.88
C GLU A 294 6.91 8.43 -20.18
N VAL A 295 6.67 8.69 -18.90
CA VAL A 295 5.64 7.98 -18.11
C VAL A 295 4.26 8.35 -18.67
N ALA A 296 3.35 7.38 -18.78
CA ALA A 296 2.00 7.64 -19.27
C ALA A 296 1.27 8.64 -18.35
N ASP A 297 0.71 9.68 -18.96
CA ASP A 297 -0.12 10.66 -18.26
C ASP A 297 -1.47 10.03 -17.89
N ALA A 298 -1.76 9.94 -16.61
CA ALA A 298 -3.03 9.40 -16.07
C ALA A 298 -4.26 10.23 -16.51
N GLY A 299 -4.07 11.47 -16.96
CA GLY A 299 -5.10 12.34 -17.53
C GLY A 299 -5.36 12.08 -19.02
N ASN A 300 -4.40 11.45 -19.73
CA ASN A 300 -4.48 11.21 -21.18
C ASN A 300 -3.98 9.80 -21.53
N LEU A 301 -4.65 8.79 -21.01
CA LEU A 301 -4.29 7.40 -21.28
C LEU A 301 -4.65 6.99 -22.72
N PRO A 302 -3.81 6.17 -23.40
CA PRO A 302 -4.15 5.60 -24.70
C PRO A 302 -5.39 4.69 -24.60
N LYS A 303 -6.03 4.43 -25.74
CA LYS A 303 -7.20 3.54 -25.82
C LYS A 303 -6.88 2.09 -25.42
N GLY A 304 -5.66 1.64 -25.75
CA GLY A 304 -5.16 0.30 -25.45
C GLY A 304 -4.26 0.24 -24.23
N CYS A 305 -3.22 -0.60 -24.30
CA CYS A 305 -2.24 -0.76 -23.25
C CYS A 305 -1.51 0.56 -22.94
N ALA A 306 -1.59 1.01 -21.69
CA ALA A 306 -0.96 2.26 -21.27
C ALA A 306 0.58 2.22 -21.41
N PHE A 307 1.20 1.05 -21.35
CA PHE A 307 2.64 0.87 -21.54
C PHE A 307 3.07 0.76 -22.99
N ALA A 308 2.16 0.59 -23.96
CA ALA A 308 2.47 0.38 -25.37
C ALA A 308 3.44 1.43 -26.00
N PRO A 309 3.39 2.72 -25.63
CA PRO A 309 4.36 3.71 -26.17
C PRO A 309 5.82 3.45 -25.76
N ARG A 310 6.04 2.78 -24.62
CA ARG A 310 7.37 2.46 -24.05
C ARG A 310 7.77 1.00 -24.29
N CYS A 311 6.84 0.18 -24.80
CA CYS A 311 7.02 -1.26 -24.92
C CYS A 311 7.85 -1.63 -26.14
N THR A 312 8.93 -2.39 -25.94
CA THR A 312 9.78 -2.93 -27.01
C THR A 312 9.12 -4.09 -27.74
N CYS A 313 8.11 -4.74 -27.12
CA CYS A 313 7.37 -5.88 -27.67
C CYS A 313 5.97 -5.47 -28.19
N ARG A 314 5.76 -4.18 -28.51
CA ARG A 314 4.47 -3.65 -28.92
C ARG A 314 3.91 -4.35 -30.15
N CYS A 315 2.62 -4.75 -30.09
CA CYS A 315 1.85 -5.29 -31.23
C CYS A 315 0.63 -4.41 -31.56
N ALA A 316 -0.10 -4.78 -32.62
CA ALA A 316 -1.32 -4.09 -33.04
C ALA A 316 -2.39 -4.12 -31.93
N ASP A 317 -2.62 -5.26 -31.32
CA ASP A 317 -3.62 -5.46 -30.26
C ASP A 317 -3.37 -4.57 -29.03
N CYS A 318 -2.10 -4.26 -28.74
CA CYS A 318 -1.74 -3.34 -27.66
C CYS A 318 -2.27 -1.91 -27.87
N ALA A 319 -2.57 -1.51 -29.10
CA ALA A 319 -3.11 -0.18 -29.41
C ALA A 319 -4.65 -0.14 -29.31
N GLU A 320 -5.31 -1.28 -29.50
CA GLU A 320 -6.77 -1.36 -29.63
C GLU A 320 -7.49 -1.67 -28.33
N SER A 321 -6.91 -2.54 -27.48
CA SER A 321 -7.53 -2.99 -26.25
C SER A 321 -6.61 -2.88 -25.05
N VAL A 322 -7.20 -2.62 -23.88
CA VAL A 322 -6.49 -2.66 -22.59
C VAL A 322 -6.41 -4.12 -22.13
N PRO A 323 -5.21 -4.71 -22.01
CA PRO A 323 -5.08 -6.08 -21.54
C PRO A 323 -5.64 -6.25 -20.12
N GLU A 324 -6.35 -7.34 -19.89
CA GLU A 324 -6.76 -7.76 -18.56
C GLU A 324 -5.73 -8.71 -17.94
N LEU A 325 -5.72 -8.81 -16.61
CA LEU A 325 -4.87 -9.78 -15.91
C LEU A 325 -5.26 -11.20 -16.32
N GLN A 326 -4.33 -11.91 -16.95
CA GLN A 326 -4.46 -13.31 -17.32
C GLN A 326 -3.62 -14.19 -16.39
N LYS A 327 -4.13 -15.35 -16.07
CA LYS A 327 -3.44 -16.32 -15.22
C LYS A 327 -2.33 -17.01 -16.01
N ILE A 328 -1.08 -16.87 -15.56
CA ILE A 328 0.09 -17.53 -16.13
C ILE A 328 0.28 -18.91 -15.49
N ASN A 329 0.26 -18.94 -14.16
CA ASN A 329 0.31 -20.16 -13.37
C ASN A 329 -0.59 -19.99 -12.12
N GLU A 330 -0.50 -20.90 -11.13
CA GLU A 330 -1.41 -20.88 -9.97
C GLU A 330 -1.40 -19.56 -9.19
N ASN A 331 -0.24 -18.88 -9.11
CA ASN A 331 -0.04 -17.70 -8.28
C ASN A 331 0.52 -16.49 -9.04
N HIS A 332 0.57 -16.54 -10.38
CA HIS A 332 1.14 -15.50 -11.22
C HIS A 332 0.14 -15.06 -12.29
N TRP A 333 -0.12 -13.75 -12.34
CA TRP A 333 -1.01 -13.10 -13.32
C TRP A 333 -0.30 -11.91 -13.95
N ALA A 334 -0.50 -11.72 -15.25
CA ALA A 334 0.01 -10.54 -15.94
C ALA A 334 -0.96 -10.03 -17.03
N ALA A 335 -0.93 -8.73 -17.28
CA ALA A 335 -1.81 -8.04 -18.21
C ALA A 335 -1.06 -7.72 -19.51
N CYS A 336 -0.68 -8.76 -20.28
CA CYS A 336 0.02 -8.59 -21.53
C CYS A 336 -0.47 -9.62 -22.57
N PRO A 337 -0.77 -9.22 -23.82
CA PRO A 337 -1.25 -10.14 -24.85
C PRO A 337 -0.20 -11.11 -25.38
N PHE A 338 1.07 -10.95 -25.01
CA PHE A 338 2.19 -11.82 -25.43
C PHE A 338 2.54 -12.93 -24.43
N ILE A 339 1.68 -13.21 -23.50
CA ILE A 339 1.91 -14.21 -22.45
C ILE A 339 1.08 -15.43 -22.73
#